data_7ca27ce431465ce9117eb3c8429864ad
#
_entry.id   7ca27ce431465ce9117eb3c8429864ad
#
_cell.length_a   1.000
_cell.length_b   1.000
_cell.length_c   1.000
_cell.angle_alpha   90.00
_cell.angle_beta   90.00
_cell.angle_gamma   90.00
#
_symmetry.space_group_name_H-M   'P 1'
#
loop_
_entity.id
_entity.type
_entity.pdbx_description
1 polymer ?
#
loop_
_entity_poly.entity_id
_entity_poly.type
_entity_poly.pdbx_seq_one_letter_code
_entity_poly.pdbx_strand_id
1 'polypeptide(L)'
;MAEGTVLKDIGSCKQKLLTAFVNSDEICELLFNKKPYTEDDVEGLMYTQIFPYLYTDETQTETLTYLCFEVDVPKLSSGTVKDMKIIVLAYCHKDIMKYSKKGYYGTRVDILADMVERKLRDSYDFGIGKPELISVTNFFPNNKYYGRQLVYKVPEFKVKG
;
A
#
# COMPACT_ATOMS: atom_id res chain seq x y z
N MET A 1 25.42 -3.68 -20.61
CA MET A 1 24.60 -3.17 -19.57
C MET A 1 23.29 -3.94 -19.45
N ALA A 2 22.99 -4.41 -18.27
CA ALA A 2 21.79 -5.20 -18.09
C ALA A 2 20.54 -4.31 -18.16
N GLU A 3 19.68 -4.63 -19.09
CA GLU A 3 18.38 -4.02 -19.15
C GLU A 3 17.53 -4.54 -17.99
N GLY A 4 16.73 -3.66 -17.40
CA GLY A 4 15.75 -4.10 -16.44
C GLY A 4 14.67 -4.92 -17.08
N THR A 5 14.32 -6.04 -16.48
CA THR A 5 13.16 -6.82 -16.91
C THR A 5 11.91 -6.27 -16.27
N VAL A 6 10.74 -6.65 -16.79
CA VAL A 6 9.46 -6.29 -16.19
C VAL A 6 9.40 -6.81 -14.75
N LEU A 7 9.91 -7.99 -14.49
CA LEU A 7 9.93 -8.57 -13.14
C LEU A 7 10.80 -7.75 -12.19
N LYS A 8 11.94 -7.26 -12.67
CA LYS A 8 12.79 -6.36 -11.88
C LYS A 8 12.08 -5.05 -11.57
N ASP A 9 11.34 -4.51 -12.53
CA ASP A 9 10.59 -3.28 -12.36
C ASP A 9 9.49 -3.44 -11.30
N ILE A 10 8.79 -4.57 -11.32
CA ILE A 10 7.78 -4.89 -10.32
C ILE A 10 8.40 -4.96 -8.93
N GLY A 11 9.49 -5.70 -8.79
CA GLY A 11 10.20 -5.82 -7.51
C GLY A 11 10.74 -4.51 -7.01
N SER A 12 11.30 -3.70 -7.90
CA SER A 12 11.82 -2.37 -7.55
C SER A 12 10.71 -1.45 -7.08
N CYS A 13 9.56 -1.48 -7.74
CA CYS A 13 8.40 -0.68 -7.33
C CYS A 13 7.89 -1.11 -5.96
N LYS A 14 7.80 -2.41 -5.71
CA LYS A 14 7.38 -2.93 -4.40
C LYS A 14 8.32 -2.49 -3.29
N GLN A 15 9.62 -2.51 -3.54
CA GLN A 15 10.61 -2.08 -2.56
C GLN A 15 10.43 -0.60 -2.21
N LYS A 16 10.18 0.23 -3.20
CA LYS A 16 9.97 1.66 -2.99
C LYS A 16 8.66 1.94 -2.26
N LEU A 17 7.60 1.21 -2.57
CA LEU A 17 6.33 1.32 -1.86
C LEU A 17 6.50 0.94 -0.38
N LEU A 18 7.16 -0.18 -0.14
CA LEU A 18 7.41 -0.64 1.23
C LEU A 18 8.19 0.41 2.02
N THR A 19 9.26 0.94 1.44
CA THR A 19 10.08 1.99 2.05
C THR A 19 9.23 3.24 2.34
N ALA A 20 8.39 3.66 1.40
CA ALA A 20 7.55 4.83 1.58
C ALA A 20 6.59 4.66 2.77
N PHE A 21 5.98 3.48 2.89
CA PHE A 21 5.01 3.23 3.96
C PHE A 21 5.67 3.11 5.33
N VAL A 22 6.79 2.40 5.44
CA VAL A 22 7.46 2.23 6.73
C VAL A 22 8.13 3.53 7.21
N ASN A 23 8.43 4.44 6.29
CA ASN A 23 8.98 5.75 6.64
C ASN A 23 7.90 6.80 6.95
N SER A 24 6.64 6.44 6.87
CA SER A 24 5.54 7.34 7.21
C SER A 24 5.15 7.14 8.68
N ASP A 25 5.44 8.14 9.51
CA ASP A 25 5.12 8.06 10.94
C ASP A 25 3.61 7.90 11.17
N GLU A 26 2.80 8.61 10.41
CA GLU A 26 1.35 8.53 10.61
C GLU A 26 0.78 7.17 10.22
N ILE A 27 1.30 6.53 9.17
CA ILE A 27 0.88 5.19 8.77
C ILE A 27 1.30 4.18 9.84
N CYS A 28 2.56 4.24 10.28
CA CYS A 28 3.05 3.34 11.32
C CYS A 28 2.26 3.48 12.62
N GLU A 29 1.99 4.70 13.04
CA GLU A 29 1.22 4.96 14.25
C GLU A 29 -0.18 4.37 14.17
N LEU A 30 -0.84 4.52 13.03
CA LEU A 30 -2.16 3.94 12.84
C LEU A 30 -2.11 2.41 12.88
N LEU A 31 -1.12 1.80 12.23
CA LEU A 31 -0.96 0.36 12.19
C LEU A 31 -0.65 -0.22 13.57
N PHE A 32 0.21 0.43 14.35
CA PHE A 32 0.52 0.00 15.71
C PHE A 32 -0.64 0.19 16.67
N ASN A 33 -1.44 1.23 16.46
CA ASN A 33 -2.49 1.65 17.38
C ASN A 33 -1.92 2.02 18.75
N LYS A 34 -0.69 2.50 18.79
CA LYS A 34 0.00 2.91 20.02
C LYS A 34 1.07 3.95 19.72
N LYS A 35 1.44 4.71 20.76
CA LYS A 35 2.58 5.62 20.80
C LYS A 35 3.26 5.48 22.16
N PRO A 36 4.58 5.62 22.24
CA PRO A 36 5.54 5.69 21.15
C PRO A 36 5.86 4.31 20.58
N TYR A 37 6.57 4.29 19.48
CA TYR A 37 7.09 3.06 18.88
C TYR A 37 8.57 3.24 18.53
N THR A 38 9.29 2.12 18.39
CA THR A 38 10.72 2.09 18.10
C THR A 38 10.98 1.67 16.65
N GLU A 39 12.25 1.77 16.22
CA GLU A 39 12.63 1.29 14.89
C GLU A 39 12.44 -0.23 14.78
N ASP A 40 12.68 -0.96 15.88
CA ASP A 40 12.44 -2.41 15.90
C ASP A 40 10.97 -2.72 15.72
N ASP A 41 10.08 -1.91 16.29
CA ASP A 41 8.64 -2.04 16.08
C ASP A 41 8.30 -1.88 14.59
N VAL A 42 8.91 -0.91 13.92
CA VAL A 42 8.68 -0.66 12.49
C VAL A 42 9.12 -1.86 11.65
N GLU A 43 10.28 -2.44 11.94
CA GLU A 43 10.73 -3.65 11.25
C GLU A 43 9.75 -4.80 11.46
N GLY A 44 9.18 -4.89 12.64
CA GLY A 44 8.18 -5.91 12.97
C GLY A 44 6.87 -5.79 12.20
N LEU A 45 6.60 -4.65 11.55
CA LEU A 45 5.40 -4.49 10.71
C LEU A 45 5.52 -5.25 9.40
N MET A 46 6.74 -5.43 8.90
CA MET A 46 6.95 -6.10 7.62
C MET A 46 6.54 -7.57 7.71
N TYR A 47 5.68 -7.99 6.80
CA TYR A 47 5.15 -9.36 6.72
C TYR A 47 4.29 -9.77 7.92
N THR A 48 3.89 -8.82 8.77
CA THR A 48 2.90 -9.05 9.82
C THR A 48 1.69 -8.16 9.67
N GLN A 49 1.89 -6.89 9.32
CA GLN A 49 0.81 -5.92 9.07
C GLN A 49 1.00 -5.17 7.76
N ILE A 50 2.22 -5.12 7.20
CA ILE A 50 2.49 -4.58 5.88
C ILE A 50 3.01 -5.71 5.00
N PHE A 51 2.32 -5.95 3.88
CA PHE A 51 2.65 -7.05 2.97
C PHE A 51 2.86 -6.53 1.56
N PRO A 52 4.01 -6.86 0.91
CA PRO A 52 4.24 -6.51 -0.49
C PRO A 52 3.59 -7.49 -1.46
N TYR A 53 2.43 -8.00 -1.07
CA TYR A 53 1.54 -8.83 -1.88
C TYR A 53 0.17 -8.80 -1.22
N LEU A 54 -0.87 -9.15 -1.96
CA LEU A 54 -2.22 -9.13 -1.40
C LEU A 54 -2.39 -10.33 -0.46
N TYR A 55 -2.53 -10.01 0.82
CA TYR A 55 -2.64 -11.00 1.88
C TYR A 55 -4.00 -10.93 2.55
N THR A 56 -4.72 -12.02 2.54
CA THR A 56 -5.94 -12.20 3.32
C THR A 56 -5.97 -13.65 3.80
N ASP A 57 -6.40 -13.85 5.03
CA ASP A 57 -6.48 -15.17 5.63
C ASP A 57 -7.89 -15.38 6.16
N GLU A 58 -8.60 -16.36 5.61
CA GLU A 58 -9.99 -16.65 5.98
C GLU A 58 -10.12 -17.07 7.45
N THR A 59 -9.05 -17.61 8.02
CA THR A 59 -9.03 -18.04 9.40
C THR A 59 -8.51 -16.99 10.36
N GLN A 60 -8.15 -15.81 9.84
CA GLN A 60 -7.58 -14.73 10.63
C GLN A 60 -8.59 -14.20 11.63
N THR A 61 -8.15 -14.03 12.88
CA THR A 61 -8.98 -13.52 13.96
C THR A 61 -8.31 -12.39 14.75
N GLU A 62 -7.08 -12.04 14.40
CA GLU A 62 -6.33 -11.03 15.14
C GLU A 62 -6.92 -9.64 14.94
N THR A 63 -6.96 -8.87 16.05
CA THR A 63 -7.51 -7.51 16.05
C THR A 63 -6.43 -6.53 15.63
N LEU A 64 -6.10 -6.56 14.36
CA LEU A 64 -5.02 -5.74 13.77
C LEU A 64 -5.50 -5.01 12.53
N THR A 65 -4.70 -4.04 12.11
CA THR A 65 -4.85 -3.32 10.85
C THR A 65 -3.77 -3.77 9.87
N TYR A 66 -4.15 -3.95 8.62
CA TYR A 66 -3.25 -4.47 7.58
C TYR A 66 -3.19 -3.53 6.40
N LEU A 67 -2.00 -3.43 5.83
CA LEU A 67 -1.74 -2.67 4.61
C LEU A 67 -1.01 -3.57 3.64
N CYS A 68 -1.65 -3.93 2.54
CA CYS A 68 -1.09 -4.83 1.53
C CYS A 68 -1.05 -4.11 0.21
N PHE A 69 -0.09 -4.48 -0.63
CA PHE A 69 -0.03 -3.90 -1.97
C PHE A 69 0.51 -4.91 -2.97
N GLU A 70 0.09 -4.75 -4.21
CA GLU A 70 0.55 -5.56 -5.34
C GLU A 70 0.83 -4.66 -6.51
N VAL A 71 1.76 -5.08 -7.35
CA VAL A 71 2.16 -4.34 -8.54
C VAL A 71 2.01 -5.26 -9.73
N ASP A 72 1.19 -4.86 -10.68
CA ASP A 72 0.93 -5.63 -11.90
C ASP A 72 1.33 -4.82 -13.12
N VAL A 73 1.75 -5.51 -14.16
CA VAL A 73 1.88 -4.95 -15.50
C VAL A 73 0.93 -5.75 -16.38
N PRO A 74 -0.36 -5.34 -16.44
CA PRO A 74 -1.39 -6.18 -17.07
C PRO A 74 -1.19 -6.42 -18.55
N LYS A 75 -0.48 -5.51 -19.21
CA LYS A 75 -0.28 -5.61 -20.66
C LYS A 75 1.15 -5.27 -21.01
N LEU A 76 1.81 -6.19 -21.68
CA LEU A 76 3.15 -6.00 -22.18
C LEU A 76 3.06 -5.55 -23.64
N SER A 77 3.69 -4.44 -23.96
CA SER A 77 3.84 -3.99 -25.34
C SER A 77 5.29 -4.22 -25.77
N SER A 78 5.52 -4.20 -27.06
CA SER A 78 6.86 -4.35 -27.61
C SER A 78 7.75 -3.11 -27.38
N GLY A 79 7.19 -2.05 -26.84
CA GLY A 79 7.94 -0.81 -26.59
C GLY A 79 8.55 -0.76 -25.22
N THR A 80 9.25 0.34 -24.95
CA THR A 80 9.86 0.60 -23.65
C THR A 80 8.89 1.23 -22.66
N VAL A 81 7.72 1.65 -23.13
CA VAL A 81 6.68 2.29 -22.32
C VAL A 81 5.67 1.24 -21.90
N LYS A 82 5.37 1.21 -20.61
CA LYS A 82 4.44 0.25 -20.03
C LYS A 82 3.52 0.97 -19.06
N ASP A 83 2.31 0.48 -18.93
CA ASP A 83 1.43 0.90 -17.86
C ASP A 83 1.59 -0.06 -16.68
N MET A 84 1.73 0.48 -15.50
CA MET A 84 1.83 -0.28 -14.29
C MET A 84 0.57 -0.04 -13.45
N LYS A 85 0.09 -1.09 -12.81
CA LYS A 85 -1.06 -1.04 -11.93
C LYS A 85 -0.60 -1.33 -10.51
N ILE A 86 -0.96 -0.45 -9.57
CA ILE A 86 -0.68 -0.66 -8.15
C ILE A 86 -2.02 -0.87 -7.46
N ILE A 87 -2.14 -1.95 -6.71
CA ILE A 87 -3.33 -2.26 -5.93
C ILE A 87 -2.94 -2.18 -4.46
N VAL A 88 -3.69 -1.40 -3.68
CA VAL A 88 -3.46 -1.27 -2.25
C VAL A 88 -4.72 -1.72 -1.52
N LEU A 89 -4.55 -2.61 -0.55
CA LEU A 89 -5.63 -3.02 0.36
C LEU A 89 -5.31 -2.50 1.75
N ALA A 90 -6.24 -1.73 2.31
CA ALA A 90 -6.16 -1.25 3.69
C ALA A 90 -7.37 -1.82 4.41
N TYR A 91 -7.17 -2.73 5.36
CA TYR A 91 -8.29 -3.34 6.07
C TYR A 91 -7.94 -3.59 7.52
N CYS A 92 -8.96 -3.66 8.38
CA CYS A 92 -8.75 -3.95 9.78
C CYS A 92 -9.93 -4.68 10.38
N HIS A 93 -9.70 -5.26 11.55
CA HIS A 93 -10.75 -5.92 12.33
C HIS A 93 -11.81 -4.90 12.73
N LYS A 94 -13.08 -5.28 12.67
CA LYS A 94 -14.19 -4.38 12.96
C LYS A 94 -14.15 -3.79 14.38
N ASP A 95 -13.57 -4.51 15.34
CA ASP A 95 -13.51 -4.07 16.73
C ASP A 95 -12.62 -2.86 16.94
N ILE A 96 -11.70 -2.58 16.01
CA ILE A 96 -10.82 -1.42 16.09
C ILE A 96 -11.04 -0.43 14.93
N MET A 97 -12.22 -0.46 14.32
CA MET A 97 -12.52 0.40 13.17
C MET A 97 -12.56 1.87 13.56
N LYS A 98 -12.91 2.18 14.78
CA LYS A 98 -12.99 3.56 15.26
C LYS A 98 -11.59 4.15 15.43
N TYR A 99 -11.34 5.28 14.82
CA TYR A 99 -10.06 5.98 14.87
C TYR A 99 -10.27 7.44 14.54
N SER A 100 -9.50 8.30 15.15
CA SER A 100 -9.54 9.73 14.91
C SER A 100 -8.15 10.29 14.78
N LYS A 101 -7.95 11.18 13.82
CA LYS A 101 -6.72 11.94 13.69
C LYS A 101 -7.04 13.28 13.06
N LYS A 102 -6.49 14.35 13.62
CA LYS A 102 -6.70 15.71 13.11
C LYS A 102 -6.31 15.79 11.63
N GLY A 103 -7.20 16.34 10.83
CA GLY A 103 -6.98 16.47 9.39
C GLY A 103 -7.47 15.28 8.56
N TYR A 104 -8.04 14.27 9.22
CA TYR A 104 -8.58 13.08 8.57
C TYR A 104 -10.02 12.82 9.02
N TYR A 105 -10.78 12.16 8.16
CA TYR A 105 -12.19 11.87 8.39
C TYR A 105 -12.53 10.42 8.03
N GLY A 106 -13.47 9.84 8.75
CA GLY A 106 -13.97 8.51 8.47
C GLY A 106 -13.47 7.47 9.45
N THR A 107 -13.56 6.22 9.03
CA THR A 107 -13.12 5.08 9.84
C THR A 107 -11.60 4.93 9.78
N ARG A 108 -11.06 4.01 10.58
CA ARG A 108 -9.63 3.70 10.55
C ARG A 108 -9.12 3.39 9.14
N VAL A 109 -9.87 2.59 8.38
CA VAL A 109 -9.42 2.23 7.02
C VAL A 109 -9.58 3.37 6.04
N ASP A 110 -10.58 4.23 6.21
CA ASP A 110 -10.71 5.44 5.39
C ASP A 110 -9.52 6.36 5.62
N ILE A 111 -9.13 6.52 6.87
CA ILE A 111 -7.99 7.37 7.24
C ILE A 111 -6.69 6.76 6.74
N LEU A 112 -6.50 5.45 6.90
CA LEU A 112 -5.32 4.78 6.38
C LEU A 112 -5.22 4.91 4.86
N ALA A 113 -6.33 4.73 4.16
CA ALA A 113 -6.36 4.89 2.70
C ALA A 113 -6.00 6.32 2.30
N ASP A 114 -6.48 7.32 3.03
CA ASP A 114 -6.14 8.72 2.77
C ASP A 114 -4.65 9.01 3.03
N MET A 115 -4.09 8.42 4.09
CA MET A 115 -2.65 8.55 4.36
C MET A 115 -1.82 7.97 3.22
N VAL A 116 -2.22 6.81 2.70
CA VAL A 116 -1.55 6.18 1.56
C VAL A 116 -1.67 7.09 0.33
N GLU A 117 -2.87 7.58 0.06
CA GLU A 117 -3.10 8.45 -1.09
C GLU A 117 -2.25 9.72 -1.02
N ARG A 118 -2.18 10.36 0.14
CA ARG A 118 -1.35 11.57 0.32
C ARG A 118 0.12 11.26 0.13
N LYS A 119 0.56 10.08 0.56
CA LYS A 119 1.96 9.67 0.40
C LYS A 119 2.32 9.42 -1.07
N LEU A 120 1.41 8.86 -1.85
CA LEU A 120 1.67 8.51 -3.25
C LEU A 120 1.38 9.63 -4.23
N ARG A 121 0.42 10.48 -3.93
CA ARG A 121 -0.09 11.53 -4.85
C ARG A 121 1.01 12.39 -5.45
N ASP A 122 1.92 12.84 -4.62
CA ASP A 122 2.96 13.79 -5.02
C ASP A 122 4.33 13.14 -5.09
N SER A 123 4.37 11.82 -5.16
CA SER A 123 5.63 11.10 -5.13
C SER A 123 6.20 10.93 -6.54
N TYR A 124 7.45 11.33 -6.71
CA TYR A 124 8.24 11.06 -7.91
C TYR A 124 9.42 10.15 -7.60
N ASP A 125 9.46 9.62 -6.37
CA ASP A 125 10.59 8.85 -5.87
C ASP A 125 10.66 7.45 -6.44
N PHE A 126 9.62 7.03 -7.15
CA PHE A 126 9.56 5.69 -7.71
C PHE A 126 10.36 5.52 -9.00
N GLY A 127 10.96 6.62 -9.51
CA GLY A 127 11.65 6.59 -10.82
C GLY A 127 10.71 6.32 -11.98
N ILE A 128 9.42 6.48 -11.75
CA ILE A 128 8.32 6.23 -12.67
C ILE A 128 7.42 7.44 -12.66
N GLY A 129 6.47 7.48 -13.56
CA GLY A 129 5.50 8.56 -13.58
C GLY A 129 4.71 8.66 -12.28
N LYS A 130 3.98 9.74 -12.14
CA LYS A 130 3.16 9.99 -10.97
C LYS A 130 2.01 8.98 -10.92
N PRO A 131 1.81 8.29 -9.78
CA PRO A 131 0.66 7.40 -9.65
C PRO A 131 -0.66 8.17 -9.72
N GLU A 132 -1.60 7.64 -10.49
CA GLU A 132 -2.94 8.21 -10.61
C GLU A 132 -3.96 7.28 -9.96
N LEU A 133 -4.71 7.79 -9.01
CA LEU A 133 -5.76 6.99 -8.36
C LEU A 133 -6.92 6.78 -9.33
N ILE A 134 -7.21 5.53 -9.65
CA ILE A 134 -8.24 5.15 -10.61
C ILE A 134 -9.55 4.82 -9.91
N SER A 135 -9.49 4.10 -8.79
CA SER A 135 -10.69 3.69 -8.08
C SER A 135 -10.44 3.49 -6.60
N VAL A 136 -11.48 3.67 -5.82
CA VAL A 136 -11.53 3.36 -4.40
C VAL A 136 -12.81 2.59 -4.16
N THR A 137 -12.70 1.36 -3.68
CA THR A 137 -13.86 0.51 -3.44
C THR A 137 -13.77 -0.12 -2.06
N ASN A 138 -14.89 -0.60 -1.55
CA ASN A 138 -14.87 -1.33 -0.29
C ASN A 138 -14.30 -2.73 -0.49
N PHE A 139 -13.84 -3.33 0.60
CA PHE A 139 -13.20 -4.63 0.57
C PHE A 139 -13.55 -5.41 1.85
N PHE A 140 -14.02 -6.64 1.69
CA PHE A 140 -14.40 -7.52 2.79
C PHE A 140 -13.64 -8.83 2.67
N PRO A 141 -12.49 -8.98 3.35
CA PRO A 141 -11.79 -10.28 3.30
C PRO A 141 -12.57 -11.38 4.02
N ASN A 142 -13.30 -11.03 5.09
CA ASN A 142 -14.22 -11.95 5.77
C ASN A 142 -15.18 -11.15 6.68
N ASN A 143 -16.01 -11.84 7.47
CA ASN A 143 -17.02 -11.18 8.30
C ASN A 143 -16.47 -10.29 9.41
N LYS A 144 -15.22 -10.50 9.81
CA LYS A 144 -14.60 -9.78 10.93
C LYS A 144 -13.82 -8.57 10.50
N TYR A 145 -13.54 -8.41 9.21
CA TYR A 145 -12.70 -7.36 8.67
C TYR A 145 -13.43 -6.56 7.62
N TYR A 146 -13.03 -5.31 7.53
CA TYR A 146 -13.53 -4.39 6.51
C TYR A 146 -12.41 -3.47 6.07
N GLY A 147 -12.42 -3.08 4.81
CA GLY A 147 -11.38 -2.22 4.30
C GLY A 147 -11.72 -1.49 3.03
N ARG A 148 -10.67 -0.95 2.45
CA ARG A 148 -10.71 -0.22 1.19
C ARG A 148 -9.69 -0.81 0.23
N GLN A 149 -10.06 -0.84 -1.05
CA GLN A 149 -9.15 -1.19 -2.12
C GLN A 149 -8.91 0.05 -2.97
N LEU A 150 -7.65 0.42 -3.12
CA LEU A 150 -7.24 1.53 -3.98
C LEU A 150 -6.53 0.94 -5.19
N VAL A 151 -6.88 1.44 -6.37
CA VAL A 151 -6.19 1.04 -7.60
C VAL A 151 -5.57 2.27 -8.22
N TYR A 152 -4.27 2.19 -8.48
CA TYR A 152 -3.51 3.24 -9.14
C TYR A 152 -3.02 2.77 -10.49
N LYS A 153 -2.93 3.71 -11.42
CA LYS A 153 -2.26 3.51 -12.69
C LYS A 153 -1.02 4.40 -12.73
N VAL A 154 0.09 3.84 -13.14
CA VAL A 154 1.30 4.62 -13.41
C VAL A 154 1.54 4.54 -14.91
N PRO A 155 1.12 5.57 -15.67
CA PRO A 155 1.29 5.56 -17.12
C PRO A 155 2.75 5.77 -17.50
N GLU A 156 3.12 5.23 -18.66
CA GLU A 156 4.45 5.41 -19.21
C GLU A 156 5.55 5.03 -18.23
N PHE A 157 5.32 3.91 -17.54
CA PHE A 157 6.25 3.42 -16.55
C PHE A 157 7.63 3.17 -17.15
N LYS A 158 8.65 3.79 -16.56
CA LYS A 158 10.05 3.60 -16.92
C LYS A 158 10.87 3.49 -15.66
N VAL A 159 11.56 2.37 -15.49
CA VAL A 159 12.55 2.28 -14.44
C VAL A 159 13.88 2.76 -15.01
N LYS A 160 14.45 3.75 -14.37
CA LYS A 160 15.82 4.16 -14.68
C LYS A 160 16.74 3.13 -14.05
N GLY A 161 17.46 2.48 -14.90
CA GLY A 161 18.42 1.47 -14.48
C GLY A 161 19.53 2.02 -13.62
#